data_794b02f16f38a03cc09c59b8ac70c091
#
_entry.id   794b02f16f38a03cc09c59b8ac70c091
#
_cell.length_a   1.000
_cell.length_b   1.000
_cell.length_c   1.000
_cell.angle_alpha   90.00
_cell.angle_beta   90.00
_cell.angle_gamma   90.00
#
_symmetry.space_group_name_H-M   'P 1'
#
loop_
_entity.id
_entity.type
_entity.pdbx_description
1 polymer ?
#
loop_
_entity_poly.entity_id
_entity_poly.type
_entity_poly.pdbx_seq_one_letter_code
_entity_poly.pdbx_strand_id
1 'polypeptide(L)'
;MKRIKVTAEREYNVVVDCEWIAELTPLLEGRTRLGVVVATSLRDRIALLDPLNVDIYTFEIEDGEGAKSAQNLELLWQWLGASGFTRTDLIVAIGGGATTDIAGFAAATWLRGIDWVAVPTTVAGMVDAAVGGKTGMNSSFGKNLIGAFHSPIAVLSDLSWLATLSDRDFSAGLAEVAKCGFISDHKILEILQKNSLPGIRSSAVLTSELIERAVDVKARVVSSDFKESFVREILNYGHTLGHAIEVNSEFSLRHGEAVSIGMVFAAELAGVKGLLSPEIIALHRSILSSLDLPISYPSSAWKDLLPLLSLDKKARGNQIRFVAISEIGKTHRMDSCTVSELELAYERISS
;
A
#
# COMPACT_ATOMS: atom_id res chain seq x y z
N MET A 1 2.99 -5.88 20.44
CA MET A 1 2.33 -4.59 20.17
C MET A 1 3.33 -3.45 20.18
N LYS A 2 3.38 -2.65 19.13
CA LYS A 2 4.25 -1.48 18.98
C LYS A 2 3.47 -0.28 18.44
N ARG A 3 3.71 0.91 19.00
CA ARG A 3 3.14 2.17 18.52
C ARG A 3 4.18 2.94 17.75
N ILE A 4 3.89 3.26 16.48
CA ILE A 4 4.76 4.03 15.59
C ILE A 4 4.04 5.34 15.27
N LYS A 5 4.66 6.44 15.64
CA LYS A 5 4.11 7.77 15.45
C LYS A 5 4.32 8.24 14.01
N VAL A 6 3.26 8.79 13.42
CA VAL A 6 3.29 9.45 12.10
C VAL A 6 2.91 10.91 12.29
N THR A 7 3.77 11.80 11.81
CA THR A 7 3.52 13.24 11.77
C THR A 7 3.16 13.64 10.33
N ALA A 8 1.89 13.95 10.10
CA ALA A 8 1.35 14.25 8.79
C ALA A 8 0.48 15.53 8.86
N GLU A 9 -0.69 15.55 8.22
CA GLU A 9 -1.70 16.60 8.42
C GLU A 9 -2.07 16.75 9.91
N ARG A 10 -2.17 15.60 10.59
CA ARG A 10 -2.25 15.48 12.05
C ARG A 10 -1.26 14.42 12.52
N GLU A 11 -0.96 14.42 13.81
CA GLU A 11 -0.22 13.32 14.43
C GLU A 11 -1.18 12.17 14.74
N TYR A 12 -0.75 10.94 14.43
CA TYR A 12 -1.47 9.72 14.79
C TYR A 12 -0.50 8.57 15.01
N ASN A 13 -0.99 7.49 15.59
CA ASN A 13 -0.22 6.26 15.78
C ASN A 13 -0.66 5.16 14.83
N VAL A 14 0.30 4.44 14.27
CA VAL A 14 0.11 3.10 13.74
C VAL A 14 0.42 2.12 14.85
N VAL A 15 -0.58 1.35 15.27
CA VAL A 15 -0.43 0.34 16.33
C VAL A 15 -0.33 -1.02 15.67
N VAL A 16 0.86 -1.61 15.72
CA VAL A 16 1.14 -2.92 15.09
C VAL A 16 1.05 -4.01 16.13
N ASP A 17 0.52 -5.17 15.75
CA ASP A 17 0.32 -6.35 16.59
C ASP A 17 -0.54 -6.01 17.81
N CYS A 18 -1.70 -5.42 17.55
CA CYS A 18 -2.68 -5.02 18.56
C CYS A 18 -3.95 -5.87 18.48
N GLU A 19 -4.74 -5.85 19.52
CA GLU A 19 -6.14 -6.21 19.50
C GLU A 19 -6.95 -4.97 19.12
N TRP A 20 -7.40 -4.90 17.86
CA TRP A 20 -7.93 -3.69 17.26
C TRP A 20 -9.17 -3.13 17.97
N ILE A 21 -10.05 -3.98 18.57
CA ILE A 21 -11.24 -3.53 19.31
C ILE A 21 -10.83 -2.83 20.60
N ALA A 22 -9.86 -3.39 21.34
CA ALA A 22 -9.36 -2.77 22.56
C ALA A 22 -8.74 -1.40 22.29
N GLU A 23 -8.05 -1.24 21.15
CA GLU A 23 -7.46 0.03 20.72
C GLU A 23 -8.50 1.00 20.14
N LEU A 24 -9.59 0.51 19.53
CA LEU A 24 -10.70 1.33 19.02
C LEU A 24 -11.56 1.90 20.15
N THR A 25 -11.83 1.10 21.17
CA THR A 25 -12.76 1.47 22.28
C THR A 25 -12.49 2.85 22.88
N PRO A 26 -11.25 3.23 23.27
CA PRO A 26 -10.99 4.56 23.82
C PRO A 26 -11.19 5.69 22.82
N LEU A 27 -11.13 5.42 21.51
CA LEU A 27 -11.36 6.41 20.46
C LEU A 27 -12.86 6.72 20.26
N LEU A 28 -13.75 5.95 20.88
CA LEU A 28 -15.20 6.15 20.86
C LEU A 28 -15.71 7.07 21.97
N GLU A 29 -14.86 7.48 22.89
CA GLU A 29 -15.27 8.36 24.00
C GLU A 29 -15.85 9.69 23.45
N GLY A 30 -17.05 10.03 23.91
CA GLY A 30 -17.76 11.24 23.49
C GLY A 30 -18.38 11.17 22.09
N ARG A 31 -18.35 10.03 21.42
CA ARG A 31 -18.98 9.82 20.10
C ARG A 31 -20.35 9.15 20.26
N THR A 32 -21.25 9.47 19.35
CA THR A 32 -22.60 8.91 19.33
C THR A 32 -22.70 7.74 18.35
N ARG A 33 -22.06 7.87 17.17
CA ARG A 33 -22.18 6.90 16.08
C ARG A 33 -20.81 6.41 15.63
N LEU A 34 -20.77 5.12 15.30
CA LEU A 34 -19.66 4.46 14.63
C LEU A 34 -20.14 3.95 13.26
N GLY A 35 -19.56 4.48 12.20
CA GLY A 35 -19.76 3.95 10.85
C GLY A 35 -18.70 2.91 10.52
N VAL A 36 -19.13 1.70 10.28
CA VAL A 36 -18.23 0.59 9.92
C VAL A 36 -18.31 0.34 8.41
N VAL A 37 -17.26 0.70 7.68
CA VAL A 37 -17.09 0.34 6.27
C VAL A 37 -16.26 -0.93 6.22
N VAL A 38 -16.86 -2.05 5.79
CA VAL A 38 -16.22 -3.36 5.85
C VAL A 38 -16.25 -4.04 4.49
N ALA A 39 -15.12 -4.69 4.12
CA ALA A 39 -15.05 -5.54 2.94
C ALA A 39 -16.00 -6.74 3.08
N THR A 40 -16.77 -7.05 2.04
CA THR A 40 -17.85 -8.07 2.07
C THR A 40 -17.38 -9.42 2.61
N SER A 41 -16.16 -9.85 2.27
CA SER A 41 -15.59 -11.11 2.77
C SER A 41 -15.34 -11.14 4.29
N LEU A 42 -15.37 -9.98 4.95
CA LEU A 42 -15.07 -9.82 6.39
C LEU A 42 -16.32 -9.49 7.23
N ARG A 43 -17.50 -9.36 6.60
CA ARG A 43 -18.74 -8.91 7.25
C ARG A 43 -19.08 -9.69 8.54
N ASP A 44 -18.89 -10.99 8.53
CA ASP A 44 -19.27 -11.84 9.67
C ASP A 44 -18.37 -11.64 10.90
N ARG A 45 -17.25 -10.94 10.74
CA ARG A 45 -16.30 -10.63 11.83
C ARG A 45 -16.60 -9.34 12.57
N ILE A 46 -17.54 -8.52 12.08
CA ILE A 46 -17.93 -7.27 12.74
C ILE A 46 -18.89 -7.47 13.92
N ALA A 47 -19.50 -8.65 14.07
CA ALA A 47 -20.31 -8.99 15.27
C ALA A 47 -19.53 -8.83 16.58
N LEU A 48 -18.18 -8.80 16.54
CA LEU A 48 -17.31 -8.49 17.67
C LEU A 48 -17.47 -7.06 18.21
N LEU A 49 -18.15 -6.15 17.46
CA LEU A 49 -18.40 -4.77 17.87
C LEU A 49 -19.62 -4.60 18.77
N ASP A 50 -20.50 -5.58 18.88
CA ASP A 50 -21.74 -5.50 19.67
C ASP A 50 -21.57 -4.99 21.11
N PRO A 51 -20.44 -5.22 21.82
CA PRO A 51 -20.24 -4.72 23.19
C PRO A 51 -19.92 -3.21 23.25
N LEU A 52 -19.69 -2.52 22.13
CA LEU A 52 -19.34 -1.10 22.12
C LEU A 52 -20.57 -0.24 22.45
N ASN A 53 -20.41 0.73 23.32
CA ASN A 53 -21.50 1.58 23.82
C ASN A 53 -21.72 2.81 22.88
N VAL A 54 -21.94 2.56 21.59
CA VAL A 54 -22.24 3.55 20.55
C VAL A 54 -23.22 2.94 19.55
N ASP A 55 -23.96 3.79 18.83
CA ASP A 55 -24.82 3.35 17.72
C ASP A 55 -23.94 2.90 16.54
N ILE A 56 -24.00 1.64 16.15
CA ILE A 56 -23.19 1.07 15.06
C ILE A 56 -24.01 1.00 13.78
N TYR A 57 -23.46 1.58 12.73
CA TYR A 57 -23.99 1.54 11.37
C TYR A 57 -22.98 0.85 10.47
N THR A 58 -23.40 -0.13 9.67
CA THR A 58 -22.50 -0.91 8.80
C THR A 58 -22.80 -0.63 7.34
N PHE A 59 -21.72 -0.47 6.57
CA PHE A 59 -21.74 -0.42 5.11
C PHE A 59 -20.80 -1.50 4.56
N GLU A 60 -21.36 -2.46 3.84
CA GLU A 60 -20.58 -3.49 3.14
C GLU A 60 -20.10 -2.96 1.80
N ILE A 61 -18.81 -3.15 1.50
CA ILE A 61 -18.23 -2.78 0.22
C ILE A 61 -17.55 -4.00 -0.42
N GLU A 62 -17.60 -4.08 -1.73
CA GLU A 62 -16.97 -5.17 -2.47
C GLU A 62 -15.45 -5.27 -2.20
N ASP A 63 -14.92 -6.49 -2.30
CA ASP A 63 -13.49 -6.74 -2.14
C ASP A 63 -12.68 -6.27 -3.34
N GLY A 64 -11.46 -5.83 -3.08
CA GLY A 64 -10.48 -5.50 -4.12
C GLY A 64 -10.65 -4.10 -4.73
N GLU A 65 -9.96 -3.87 -5.84
CA GLU A 65 -9.81 -2.55 -6.44
C GLU A 65 -11.11 -1.98 -7.04
N GLY A 66 -12.08 -2.85 -7.38
CA GLY A 66 -13.42 -2.45 -7.83
C GLY A 66 -14.16 -1.58 -6.83
N ALA A 67 -13.88 -1.76 -5.54
CA ALA A 67 -14.43 -0.91 -4.47
C ALA A 67 -14.19 0.59 -4.68
N LYS A 68 -13.08 0.96 -5.32
CA LYS A 68 -12.63 2.36 -5.48
C LYS A 68 -13.32 3.07 -6.65
N SER A 69 -14.65 3.01 -6.72
CA SER A 69 -15.48 3.60 -7.78
C SER A 69 -16.25 4.84 -7.30
N ALA A 70 -16.60 5.71 -8.25
CA ALA A 70 -17.48 6.87 -7.98
C ALA A 70 -18.86 6.43 -7.47
N GLN A 71 -19.37 5.30 -7.97
CA GLN A 71 -20.65 4.75 -7.55
C GLN A 71 -20.62 4.35 -6.06
N ASN A 72 -19.60 3.63 -5.63
CA ASN A 72 -19.44 3.24 -4.23
C ASN A 72 -19.24 4.44 -3.31
N LEU A 73 -18.54 5.47 -3.75
CA LEU A 73 -18.37 6.70 -2.99
C LEU A 73 -19.70 7.44 -2.81
N GLU A 74 -20.52 7.52 -3.87
CA GLU A 74 -21.86 8.11 -3.80
C GLU A 74 -22.75 7.33 -2.82
N LEU A 75 -22.74 6.01 -2.87
CA LEU A 75 -23.48 5.15 -1.93
C LEU A 75 -23.02 5.35 -0.48
N LEU A 76 -21.71 5.50 -0.24
CA LEU A 76 -21.16 5.83 1.08
C LEU A 76 -21.70 7.18 1.60
N TRP A 77 -21.73 8.22 0.77
CA TRP A 77 -22.28 9.51 1.17
C TRP A 77 -23.78 9.44 1.45
N GLN A 78 -24.54 8.73 0.63
CA GLN A 78 -25.98 8.52 0.86
C GLN A 78 -26.23 7.78 2.17
N TRP A 79 -25.44 6.73 2.46
CA TRP A 79 -25.52 5.98 3.71
C TRP A 79 -25.18 6.86 4.93
N LEU A 80 -24.10 7.63 4.88
CA LEU A 80 -23.74 8.57 5.95
C LEU A 80 -24.83 9.60 6.21
N GLY A 81 -25.45 10.13 5.14
CA GLY A 81 -26.55 11.10 5.23
C GLY A 81 -27.81 10.49 5.82
N ALA A 82 -28.23 9.34 5.33
CA ALA A 82 -29.41 8.63 5.82
C ALA A 82 -29.27 8.20 7.30
N SER A 83 -28.04 7.87 7.72
CA SER A 83 -27.74 7.50 9.12
C SER A 83 -27.47 8.72 10.03
N GLY A 84 -27.53 9.94 9.48
CA GLY A 84 -27.40 11.17 10.26
C GLY A 84 -26.02 11.43 10.86
N PHE A 85 -24.94 11.00 10.16
CA PHE A 85 -23.57 11.19 10.63
C PHE A 85 -23.20 12.67 10.70
N THR A 86 -22.60 13.06 11.83
CA THR A 86 -22.12 14.41 12.14
C THR A 86 -20.59 14.43 12.16
N ARG A 87 -19.99 15.61 12.34
CA ARG A 87 -18.52 15.76 12.43
C ARG A 87 -17.89 15.13 13.66
N THR A 88 -18.68 14.84 14.69
CA THR A 88 -18.19 14.24 15.95
C THR A 88 -18.28 12.72 15.94
N ASP A 89 -18.89 12.13 14.93
CA ASP A 89 -18.97 10.69 14.76
C ASP A 89 -17.67 10.13 14.16
N LEU A 90 -17.52 8.81 14.10
CA LEU A 90 -16.31 8.12 13.64
C LEU A 90 -16.64 7.15 12.52
N ILE A 91 -15.77 7.10 11.50
CA ILE A 91 -15.75 6.00 10.52
C ILE A 91 -14.60 5.05 10.87
N VAL A 92 -14.84 3.74 10.87
CA VAL A 92 -13.81 2.72 10.88
C VAL A 92 -13.84 1.95 9.55
N ALA A 93 -12.69 1.86 8.89
CA ALA A 93 -12.52 1.14 7.63
C ALA A 93 -11.83 -0.20 7.90
N ILE A 94 -12.52 -1.33 7.65
CA ILE A 94 -12.03 -2.68 7.91
C ILE A 94 -11.88 -3.42 6.58
N GLY A 95 -10.64 -3.61 6.11
CA GLY A 95 -10.40 -4.26 4.83
C GLY A 95 -8.98 -4.05 4.31
N GLY A 96 -8.76 -4.41 3.06
CA GLY A 96 -7.50 -4.15 2.36
C GLY A 96 -7.32 -2.66 2.00
N GLY A 97 -6.24 -2.36 1.28
CA GLY A 97 -5.91 -0.99 0.87
C GLY A 97 -7.04 -0.28 0.11
N ALA A 98 -7.76 -0.98 -0.76
CA ALA A 98 -8.87 -0.40 -1.51
C ALA A 98 -10.01 0.08 -0.58
N THR A 99 -10.37 -0.73 0.42
CA THR A 99 -11.39 -0.36 1.43
C THR A 99 -10.95 0.85 2.25
N THR A 100 -9.69 0.87 2.71
CA THR A 100 -9.18 2.01 3.49
C THR A 100 -9.09 3.28 2.67
N ASP A 101 -8.72 3.19 1.39
CA ASP A 101 -8.65 4.35 0.48
C ASP A 101 -10.02 4.99 0.25
N ILE A 102 -11.03 4.20 -0.13
CA ILE A 102 -12.36 4.73 -0.45
C ILE A 102 -13.10 5.21 0.80
N ALA A 103 -13.01 4.49 1.92
CA ALA A 103 -13.62 4.89 3.18
C ALA A 103 -12.97 6.16 3.75
N GLY A 104 -11.63 6.25 3.69
CA GLY A 104 -10.89 7.45 4.05
C GLY A 104 -11.25 8.65 3.16
N PHE A 105 -11.52 8.43 1.87
CA PHE A 105 -11.96 9.49 0.96
C PHE A 105 -13.41 9.90 1.23
N ALA A 106 -14.29 8.97 1.56
CA ALA A 106 -15.63 9.29 2.04
C ALA A 106 -15.54 10.13 3.33
N ALA A 107 -14.70 9.77 4.28
CA ALA A 107 -14.46 10.54 5.50
C ALA A 107 -13.90 11.94 5.21
N ALA A 108 -12.96 12.08 4.26
CA ALA A 108 -12.37 13.36 3.87
C ALA A 108 -13.40 14.32 3.29
N THR A 109 -14.38 13.81 2.58
CA THR A 109 -15.34 14.61 1.81
C THR A 109 -16.68 14.83 2.55
N TRP A 110 -17.07 13.90 3.43
CA TRP A 110 -18.27 14.04 4.24
C TRP A 110 -18.13 15.22 5.21
N LEU A 111 -19.06 16.18 5.15
CA LEU A 111 -19.06 17.42 5.95
C LEU A 111 -17.73 18.19 5.94
N ARG A 112 -16.91 18.05 4.90
CA ARG A 112 -15.55 18.59 4.74
C ARG A 112 -14.51 17.98 5.69
N GLY A 113 -14.73 16.75 6.09
CA GLY A 113 -13.84 15.95 6.91
C GLY A 113 -14.47 15.53 8.25
N ILE A 114 -14.52 14.21 8.47
CA ILE A 114 -14.81 13.61 9.77
C ILE A 114 -13.66 12.68 10.15
N ASP A 115 -13.57 12.34 11.44
CA ASP A 115 -12.55 11.43 11.92
C ASP A 115 -12.76 10.01 11.38
N TRP A 116 -11.64 9.34 11.13
CA TRP A 116 -11.67 7.95 10.72
C TRP A 116 -10.50 7.15 11.27
N VAL A 117 -10.67 5.84 11.36
CA VAL A 117 -9.67 4.85 11.78
C VAL A 117 -9.53 3.82 10.67
N ALA A 118 -8.30 3.44 10.35
CA ALA A 118 -8.02 2.33 9.45
C ALA A 118 -7.73 1.06 10.25
N VAL A 119 -8.40 -0.03 9.90
CA VAL A 119 -8.11 -1.40 10.36
C VAL A 119 -7.73 -2.22 9.12
N PRO A 120 -6.48 -2.09 8.64
CA PRO A 120 -6.04 -2.81 7.47
C PRO A 120 -5.94 -4.32 7.75
N THR A 121 -6.47 -5.12 6.83
CA THR A 121 -6.54 -6.59 7.00
C THR A 121 -5.59 -7.35 6.07
N THR A 122 -4.80 -6.63 5.28
CA THR A 122 -3.80 -7.19 4.36
C THR A 122 -2.41 -6.66 4.69
N VAL A 123 -1.35 -7.42 4.37
CA VAL A 123 0.03 -6.94 4.58
C VAL A 123 0.26 -5.62 3.86
N ALA A 124 -0.10 -5.51 2.57
CA ALA A 124 0.02 -4.25 1.81
C ALA A 124 -0.79 -3.10 2.43
N GLY A 125 -1.98 -3.38 2.96
CA GLY A 125 -2.78 -2.40 3.70
C GLY A 125 -2.04 -1.90 4.95
N MET A 126 -1.46 -2.82 5.74
CA MET A 126 -0.77 -2.52 7.00
C MET A 126 0.52 -1.71 6.81
N VAL A 127 1.33 -2.08 5.79
CA VAL A 127 2.66 -1.47 5.61
C VAL A 127 2.68 -0.32 4.62
N ASP A 128 1.62 -0.19 3.81
CA ASP A 128 1.57 0.81 2.74
C ASP A 128 0.27 1.62 2.74
N ALA A 129 -0.84 1.10 2.25
CA ALA A 129 -2.02 1.91 1.91
C ALA A 129 -2.58 2.71 3.10
N ALA A 130 -2.74 2.11 4.29
CA ALA A 130 -3.32 2.79 5.45
C ALA A 130 -2.38 3.82 6.10
N VAL A 131 -1.09 3.88 5.72
CA VAL A 131 -0.10 4.77 6.31
C VAL A 131 0.21 5.95 5.39
N GLY A 132 -0.06 7.16 5.86
CA GLY A 132 0.32 8.38 5.12
C GLY A 132 -0.85 9.21 4.59
N GLY A 133 -2.09 8.87 4.96
CA GLY A 133 -3.26 9.72 4.75
C GLY A 133 -3.64 9.97 3.29
N LYS A 134 -3.07 9.23 2.33
CA LYS A 134 -3.58 9.22 0.96
C LYS A 134 -4.88 8.45 0.94
N THR A 135 -5.94 9.08 0.45
CA THR A 135 -7.26 8.48 0.29
C THR A 135 -7.76 8.79 -1.11
N GLY A 136 -8.56 7.93 -1.71
CA GLY A 136 -9.01 8.22 -3.07
C GLY A 136 -9.80 7.11 -3.72
N MET A 137 -10.15 7.39 -4.98
CA MET A 137 -10.86 6.49 -5.87
C MET A 137 -10.21 6.45 -7.26
N ASN A 138 -10.62 5.48 -8.04
CA ASN A 138 -10.20 5.35 -9.43
C ASN A 138 -11.10 6.14 -10.37
N SER A 139 -10.57 6.47 -11.53
CA SER A 139 -11.29 7.09 -12.62
C SER A 139 -11.07 6.32 -13.92
N SER A 140 -11.82 6.66 -14.96
CA SER A 140 -11.61 6.11 -16.31
C SER A 140 -10.22 6.46 -16.90
N PHE A 141 -9.52 7.42 -16.32
CA PHE A 141 -8.19 7.85 -16.78
C PHE A 141 -7.04 7.18 -16.01
N GLY A 142 -7.32 6.50 -14.90
CA GLY A 142 -6.30 5.80 -14.11
C GLY A 142 -6.64 5.64 -12.64
N LYS A 143 -5.79 4.89 -11.93
CA LYS A 143 -5.90 4.65 -10.50
C LYS A 143 -5.52 5.90 -9.70
N ASN A 144 -6.21 6.09 -8.56
CA ASN A 144 -5.85 7.07 -7.52
C ASN A 144 -5.72 8.53 -8.01
N LEU A 145 -6.30 8.88 -9.16
CA LEU A 145 -6.22 10.25 -9.70
C LEU A 145 -7.16 11.24 -8.98
N ILE A 146 -8.17 10.71 -8.29
CA ILE A 146 -9.15 11.49 -7.54
C ILE A 146 -9.01 11.11 -6.06
N GLY A 147 -8.68 12.06 -5.21
CA GLY A 147 -8.47 11.78 -3.80
C GLY A 147 -8.15 13.01 -2.97
N ALA A 148 -7.89 12.76 -1.71
CA ALA A 148 -7.51 13.77 -0.73
C ALA A 148 -6.41 13.24 0.18
N PHE A 149 -5.63 14.16 0.75
CA PHE A 149 -4.82 13.87 1.91
C PHE A 149 -5.68 14.07 3.16
N HIS A 150 -6.03 12.98 3.82
CA HIS A 150 -6.85 12.98 5.05
C HIS A 150 -6.33 11.92 6.01
N SER A 151 -5.56 12.34 6.99
CA SER A 151 -4.92 11.43 7.94
C SER A 151 -5.95 10.76 8.85
N PRO A 152 -5.87 9.45 9.08
CA PRO A 152 -6.67 8.79 10.12
C PRO A 152 -6.29 9.30 11.52
N ILE A 153 -7.14 9.10 12.51
CA ILE A 153 -6.77 9.34 13.91
C ILE A 153 -5.97 8.18 14.50
N ALA A 154 -6.09 6.99 13.92
CA ALA A 154 -5.26 5.81 14.23
C ALA A 154 -5.27 4.82 13.05
N VAL A 155 -4.22 4.00 12.97
CA VAL A 155 -4.17 2.79 12.15
C VAL A 155 -3.95 1.62 13.10
N LEU A 156 -4.85 0.64 13.07
CA LEU A 156 -4.88 -0.50 13.99
C LEU A 156 -4.61 -1.78 13.22
N SER A 157 -3.34 -2.20 13.21
CA SER A 157 -2.87 -3.38 12.48
C SER A 157 -2.89 -4.61 13.39
N ASP A 158 -4.03 -5.26 13.46
CA ASP A 158 -4.19 -6.54 14.14
C ASP A 158 -3.75 -7.67 13.22
N LEU A 159 -2.69 -8.38 13.58
CA LEU A 159 -2.11 -9.43 12.75
C LEU A 159 -3.00 -10.67 12.62
N SER A 160 -4.00 -10.83 13.47
CA SER A 160 -4.96 -11.94 13.36
C SER A 160 -5.74 -11.91 12.04
N TRP A 161 -5.92 -10.74 11.44
CA TRP A 161 -6.54 -10.60 10.13
C TRP A 161 -5.77 -11.29 9.01
N LEU A 162 -4.45 -11.42 9.14
CA LEU A 162 -3.61 -12.05 8.10
C LEU A 162 -3.93 -13.53 7.89
N ALA A 163 -4.56 -14.18 8.87
CA ALA A 163 -5.06 -15.55 8.72
C ALA A 163 -6.18 -15.66 7.67
N THR A 164 -6.82 -14.55 7.28
CA THR A 164 -7.85 -14.53 6.24
C THR A 164 -7.30 -14.51 4.82
N LEU A 165 -6.00 -14.20 4.66
CA LEU A 165 -5.38 -14.05 3.36
C LEU A 165 -5.05 -15.39 2.71
N SER A 166 -5.14 -15.46 1.38
CA SER A 166 -4.47 -16.49 0.61
C SER A 166 -2.95 -16.36 0.71
N ASP A 167 -2.20 -17.43 0.39
CA ASP A 167 -0.73 -17.36 0.32
C ASP A 167 -0.28 -16.32 -0.71
N ARG A 168 -0.98 -16.24 -1.83
CA ARG A 168 -0.72 -15.26 -2.90
C ARG A 168 -0.89 -13.82 -2.41
N ASP A 169 -1.97 -13.51 -1.68
CA ASP A 169 -2.23 -12.15 -1.18
C ASP A 169 -1.25 -11.76 -0.06
N PHE A 170 -0.86 -12.72 0.79
CA PHE A 170 0.15 -12.52 1.80
C PHE A 170 1.53 -12.25 1.18
N SER A 171 1.95 -13.10 0.22
CA SER A 171 3.17 -12.93 -0.56
C SER A 171 3.20 -11.58 -1.28
N ALA A 172 2.13 -11.23 -2.00
CA ALA A 172 2.03 -9.95 -2.70
C ALA A 172 2.26 -8.76 -1.75
N GLY A 173 1.73 -8.81 -0.53
CA GLY A 173 1.98 -7.77 0.46
C GLY A 173 3.44 -7.68 0.92
N LEU A 174 4.17 -8.80 0.95
CA LEU A 174 5.60 -8.82 1.30
C LEU A 174 6.49 -8.13 0.25
N ALA A 175 6.02 -7.89 -0.97
CA ALA A 175 6.74 -7.06 -1.94
C ALA A 175 6.98 -5.65 -1.41
N GLU A 176 5.99 -5.06 -0.74
CA GLU A 176 6.10 -3.74 -0.12
C GLU A 176 7.05 -3.74 1.08
N VAL A 177 7.08 -4.84 1.83
CA VAL A 177 8.04 -5.05 2.92
C VAL A 177 9.46 -5.14 2.35
N ALA A 178 9.67 -5.96 1.31
CA ALA A 178 10.97 -6.08 0.64
C ALA A 178 11.43 -4.73 0.06
N LYS A 179 10.53 -3.96 -0.54
CA LYS A 179 10.79 -2.58 -1.02
C LYS A 179 11.36 -1.71 0.11
N CYS A 180 10.74 -1.71 1.29
CA CYS A 180 11.25 -0.98 2.45
C CYS A 180 12.65 -1.45 2.86
N GLY A 181 12.94 -2.74 2.70
CA GLY A 181 14.26 -3.31 2.90
C GLY A 181 15.31 -2.73 1.94
N PHE A 182 15.03 -2.71 0.66
CA PHE A 182 15.95 -2.20 -0.37
C PHE A 182 16.18 -0.69 -0.26
N ILE A 183 15.14 0.09 0.05
CA ILE A 183 15.26 1.56 0.06
C ILE A 183 15.77 2.12 1.38
N SER A 184 15.70 1.38 2.52
CA SER A 184 16.01 1.98 3.83
C SER A 184 16.48 1.00 4.91
N ASP A 185 15.77 -0.09 5.20
CA ASP A 185 16.06 -0.98 6.35
C ASP A 185 16.57 -2.35 5.90
N HIS A 186 17.90 -2.47 5.75
CA HIS A 186 18.55 -3.71 5.33
C HIS A 186 18.24 -4.92 6.23
N LYS A 187 17.83 -4.70 7.49
CA LYS A 187 17.45 -5.79 8.40
C LYS A 187 16.24 -6.58 7.90
N ILE A 188 15.34 -5.93 7.20
CA ILE A 188 14.22 -6.59 6.50
C ILE A 188 14.78 -7.64 5.52
N LEU A 189 15.76 -7.26 4.70
CA LEU A 189 16.37 -8.17 3.70
C LEU A 189 17.07 -9.35 4.37
N GLU A 190 17.77 -9.13 5.49
CA GLU A 190 18.38 -10.20 6.26
C GLU A 190 17.39 -11.23 6.78
N ILE A 191 16.21 -10.75 7.23
CA ILE A 191 15.13 -11.62 7.71
C ILE A 191 14.55 -12.42 6.53
N LEU A 192 14.27 -11.75 5.41
CA LEU A 192 13.71 -12.39 4.22
C LEU A 192 14.68 -13.42 3.59
N GLN A 193 15.99 -13.18 3.61
CA GLN A 193 16.97 -14.14 3.11
C GLN A 193 17.08 -15.41 3.95
N LYS A 194 16.82 -15.31 5.25
CA LYS A 194 17.00 -16.43 6.20
C LYS A 194 15.76 -17.30 6.38
N ASN A 195 14.60 -16.83 5.90
CA ASN A 195 13.32 -17.47 6.17
C ASN A 195 12.53 -17.65 4.87
N SER A 196 11.92 -18.81 4.71
CA SER A 196 11.00 -19.07 3.60
C SER A 196 9.64 -18.40 3.83
N LEU A 197 8.88 -18.20 2.76
CA LEU A 197 7.50 -17.65 2.85
C LEU A 197 6.62 -18.42 3.86
N PRO A 198 6.55 -19.77 3.87
CA PRO A 198 5.81 -20.51 4.90
C PRO A 198 6.34 -20.28 6.31
N GLY A 199 7.68 -20.15 6.47
CA GLY A 199 8.33 -19.88 7.76
C GLY A 199 7.95 -18.50 8.32
N ILE A 200 7.92 -17.48 7.46
CA ILE A 200 7.47 -16.12 7.83
C ILE A 200 5.99 -16.16 8.22
N ARG A 201 5.13 -16.74 7.36
CA ARG A 201 3.68 -16.78 7.56
C ARG A 201 3.27 -17.53 8.85
N SER A 202 3.99 -18.59 9.21
CA SER A 202 3.71 -19.37 10.43
C SER A 202 4.28 -18.74 11.71
N SER A 203 5.17 -17.76 11.61
CA SER A 203 5.81 -17.11 12.75
C SER A 203 5.23 -15.72 13.01
N ALA A 204 4.37 -15.60 14.02
CA ALA A 204 3.84 -14.31 14.45
C ALA A 204 4.96 -13.30 14.77
N VAL A 205 6.07 -13.75 15.33
CA VAL A 205 7.23 -12.91 15.68
C VAL A 205 7.89 -12.33 14.42
N LEU A 206 8.17 -13.16 13.40
CA LEU A 206 8.79 -12.69 12.15
C LEU A 206 7.85 -11.77 11.38
N THR A 207 6.56 -12.14 11.30
CA THR A 207 5.56 -11.31 10.62
C THR A 207 5.41 -9.96 11.31
N SER A 208 5.32 -9.93 12.64
CA SER A 208 5.25 -8.68 13.41
C SER A 208 6.49 -7.83 13.19
N GLU A 209 7.70 -8.39 13.29
CA GLU A 209 8.95 -7.64 13.10
C GLU A 209 9.05 -7.05 11.68
N LEU A 210 8.69 -7.80 10.65
CA LEU A 210 8.72 -7.33 9.25
C LEU A 210 7.73 -6.18 9.03
N ILE A 211 6.50 -6.30 9.53
CA ILE A 211 5.48 -5.25 9.42
C ILE A 211 5.90 -4.00 10.21
N GLU A 212 6.37 -4.16 11.45
CA GLU A 212 6.85 -3.04 12.26
C GLU A 212 7.95 -2.24 11.57
N ARG A 213 8.95 -2.94 11.00
CA ARG A 213 10.06 -2.31 10.29
C ARG A 213 9.60 -1.57 9.03
N ALA A 214 8.72 -2.19 8.24
CA ALA A 214 8.20 -1.56 7.03
C ALA A 214 7.34 -0.33 7.36
N VAL A 215 6.48 -0.40 8.37
CA VAL A 215 5.69 0.73 8.88
C VAL A 215 6.61 1.86 9.38
N ASP A 216 7.69 1.53 10.10
CA ASP A 216 8.65 2.53 10.60
C ASP A 216 9.35 3.27 9.44
N VAL A 217 9.77 2.54 8.40
CA VAL A 217 10.33 3.17 7.18
C VAL A 217 9.31 4.12 6.57
N LYS A 218 8.08 3.67 6.36
CA LYS A 218 7.05 4.49 5.74
C LYS A 218 6.68 5.70 6.62
N ALA A 219 6.52 5.50 7.92
CA ALA A 219 6.22 6.56 8.88
C ALA A 219 7.26 7.67 8.86
N ARG A 220 8.56 7.33 8.84
CA ARG A 220 9.66 8.31 8.74
C ARG A 220 9.61 9.09 7.44
N VAL A 221 9.39 8.40 6.31
CA VAL A 221 9.33 9.05 5.00
C VAL A 221 8.11 9.97 4.89
N VAL A 222 6.93 9.50 5.30
CA VAL A 222 5.69 10.31 5.30
C VAL A 222 5.82 11.52 6.22
N SER A 223 6.41 11.34 7.42
CA SER A 223 6.58 12.44 8.37
C SER A 223 7.56 13.51 7.87
N SER A 224 8.51 13.14 7.01
CA SER A 224 9.44 14.10 6.40
C SER A 224 8.86 14.81 5.16
N ASP A 225 7.93 14.18 4.44
CA ASP A 225 7.33 14.72 3.20
C ASP A 225 5.89 14.20 3.02
N PHE A 226 4.96 14.79 3.75
CA PHE A 226 3.56 14.36 3.74
C PHE A 226 2.90 14.43 2.36
N LYS A 227 3.15 15.52 1.61
CA LYS A 227 2.49 15.78 0.31
C LYS A 227 3.22 15.20 -0.91
N GLU A 228 4.26 14.39 -0.69
CA GLU A 228 5.05 13.78 -1.78
C GLU A 228 5.68 14.82 -2.72
N SER A 229 6.32 15.79 -2.11
CA SER A 229 7.00 16.84 -2.87
C SER A 229 8.33 16.37 -3.46
N PHE A 230 9.08 15.52 -2.74
CA PHE A 230 10.40 15.05 -3.16
C PHE A 230 10.87 13.77 -2.43
N VAL A 231 10.96 13.78 -1.10
CA VAL A 231 11.54 12.68 -0.31
C VAL A 231 10.67 11.44 -0.37
N ARG A 232 9.35 11.60 -0.34
CA ARG A 232 8.38 10.48 -0.37
C ARG A 232 8.40 9.71 -1.68
N GLU A 233 8.97 10.27 -2.76
CA GLU A 233 9.10 9.60 -4.06
C GLU A 233 9.90 8.30 -3.96
N ILE A 234 10.79 8.13 -2.98
CA ILE A 234 11.56 6.88 -2.77
C ILE A 234 10.66 5.66 -2.56
N LEU A 235 9.44 5.86 -2.02
CA LEU A 235 8.45 4.79 -1.86
C LEU A 235 7.93 4.25 -3.20
N ASN A 236 8.17 4.97 -4.30
CA ASN A 236 7.80 4.53 -5.66
C ASN A 236 8.86 3.62 -6.30
N TYR A 237 9.84 3.09 -5.53
CA TYR A 237 10.77 2.09 -6.05
C TYR A 237 10.01 0.87 -6.59
N GLY A 238 10.25 0.52 -7.86
CA GLY A 238 9.51 -0.52 -8.58
C GLY A 238 8.15 -0.10 -9.14
N HIS A 239 7.53 0.99 -8.69
CA HIS A 239 6.17 1.34 -9.04
C HIS A 239 5.99 1.85 -10.47
N THR A 240 6.99 2.53 -11.05
CA THR A 240 6.85 3.12 -12.39
C THR A 240 6.52 2.05 -13.45
N LEU A 241 7.26 0.94 -13.50
CA LEU A 241 6.91 -0.20 -14.35
C LEU A 241 5.77 -1.03 -13.75
N GLY A 242 5.73 -1.19 -12.43
CA GLY A 242 4.69 -1.96 -11.74
C GLY A 242 3.28 -1.48 -12.10
N HIS A 243 2.99 -0.18 -12.04
CA HIS A 243 1.70 0.39 -12.43
C HIS A 243 1.37 0.16 -13.92
N ALA A 244 2.37 0.25 -14.80
CA ALA A 244 2.17 -0.05 -16.21
C ALA A 244 1.79 -1.54 -16.40
N ILE A 245 2.41 -2.45 -15.65
CA ILE A 245 2.10 -3.88 -15.66
C ILE A 245 0.70 -4.14 -15.10
N GLU A 246 0.29 -3.48 -14.02
CA GLU A 246 -1.08 -3.60 -13.49
C GLU A 246 -2.12 -3.27 -14.56
N VAL A 247 -1.94 -2.17 -15.28
CA VAL A 247 -2.84 -1.77 -16.37
C VAL A 247 -2.78 -2.76 -17.53
N ASN A 248 -1.59 -3.16 -17.98
CA ASN A 248 -1.40 -4.08 -19.10
C ASN A 248 -1.96 -5.48 -18.83
N SER A 249 -1.89 -5.93 -17.55
CA SER A 249 -2.46 -7.21 -17.12
C SER A 249 -3.96 -7.14 -16.80
N GLU A 250 -4.62 -6.01 -17.08
CA GLU A 250 -6.02 -5.77 -16.71
C GLU A 250 -6.29 -6.09 -15.22
N PHE A 251 -5.30 -5.75 -14.36
CA PHE A 251 -5.33 -6.00 -12.92
C PHE A 251 -5.45 -7.46 -12.49
N SER A 252 -5.10 -8.41 -13.37
CA SER A 252 -5.04 -9.84 -13.04
C SER A 252 -3.85 -10.18 -12.12
N LEU A 253 -2.77 -9.38 -12.18
CA LEU A 253 -1.70 -9.41 -11.20
C LEU A 253 -2.07 -8.59 -9.96
N ARG A 254 -1.67 -9.09 -8.78
CA ARG A 254 -1.74 -8.33 -7.54
C ARG A 254 -0.75 -7.16 -7.60
N HIS A 255 -1.06 -6.07 -6.90
CA HIS A 255 -0.18 -4.90 -6.83
C HIS A 255 1.28 -5.28 -6.50
N GLY A 256 1.50 -6.04 -5.44
CA GLY A 256 2.86 -6.45 -5.04
C GLY A 256 3.55 -7.37 -6.05
N GLU A 257 2.81 -8.18 -6.82
CA GLU A 257 3.39 -8.97 -7.91
C GLU A 257 3.93 -8.06 -9.01
N ALA A 258 3.18 -7.04 -9.39
CA ALA A 258 3.62 -6.05 -10.39
C ALA A 258 4.79 -5.20 -9.87
N VAL A 259 4.75 -4.77 -8.60
CA VAL A 259 5.85 -4.03 -7.95
C VAL A 259 7.11 -4.89 -7.83
N SER A 260 7.00 -6.19 -7.59
CA SER A 260 8.13 -7.13 -7.59
C SER A 260 8.87 -7.10 -8.92
N ILE A 261 8.15 -7.29 -10.03
CA ILE A 261 8.72 -7.19 -11.38
C ILE A 261 9.35 -5.81 -11.61
N GLY A 262 8.64 -4.76 -11.19
CA GLY A 262 9.11 -3.39 -11.32
C GLY A 262 10.38 -3.09 -10.51
N MET A 263 10.56 -3.71 -9.33
CA MET A 263 11.81 -3.59 -8.54
C MET A 263 12.98 -4.26 -9.26
N VAL A 264 12.78 -5.46 -9.81
CA VAL A 264 13.83 -6.14 -10.60
C VAL A 264 14.19 -5.31 -11.83
N PHE A 265 13.19 -4.76 -12.53
CA PHE A 265 13.44 -3.87 -13.67
C PHE A 265 14.23 -2.61 -13.25
N ALA A 266 13.86 -1.96 -12.17
CA ALA A 266 14.58 -0.77 -11.69
C ALA A 266 16.02 -1.09 -11.29
N ALA A 267 16.26 -2.27 -10.72
CA ALA A 267 17.61 -2.76 -10.40
C ALA A 267 18.43 -3.04 -11.68
N GLU A 268 17.84 -3.70 -12.67
CA GLU A 268 18.50 -3.94 -13.97
C GLU A 268 18.80 -2.64 -14.71
N LEU A 269 17.87 -1.67 -14.71
CA LEU A 269 18.07 -0.36 -15.30
C LEU A 269 19.20 0.40 -14.61
N ALA A 270 19.29 0.32 -13.27
CA ALA A 270 20.41 0.88 -12.53
C ALA A 270 21.73 0.19 -12.88
N GLY A 271 21.71 -1.14 -13.11
CA GLY A 271 22.86 -1.90 -13.61
C GLY A 271 23.29 -1.51 -15.02
N VAL A 272 22.33 -1.29 -15.95
CA VAL A 272 22.61 -0.78 -17.31
C VAL A 272 23.32 0.58 -17.27
N LYS A 273 22.95 1.42 -16.30
CA LYS A 273 23.59 2.74 -16.08
C LYS A 273 24.87 2.69 -15.25
N GLY A 274 25.31 1.50 -14.85
CA GLY A 274 26.52 1.32 -14.01
C GLY A 274 26.39 1.85 -12.58
N LEU A 275 25.16 2.04 -12.09
CA LEU A 275 24.86 2.55 -10.75
C LEU A 275 24.76 1.46 -9.70
N LEU A 276 24.35 0.23 -10.08
CA LEU A 276 24.10 -0.88 -9.16
C LEU A 276 24.94 -2.10 -9.55
N SER A 277 25.53 -2.77 -8.54
CA SER A 277 26.35 -3.96 -8.76
C SER A 277 25.50 -5.20 -9.13
N PRO A 278 26.07 -6.16 -9.89
CA PRO A 278 25.37 -7.40 -10.24
C PRO A 278 24.92 -8.23 -9.02
N GLU A 279 25.66 -8.16 -7.91
CA GLU A 279 25.35 -8.89 -6.67
C GLU A 279 24.04 -8.37 -6.04
N ILE A 280 23.83 -7.05 -6.04
CA ILE A 280 22.58 -6.47 -5.51
C ILE A 280 21.40 -6.74 -6.46
N ILE A 281 21.62 -6.76 -7.77
CA ILE A 281 20.60 -7.16 -8.75
C ILE A 281 20.20 -8.63 -8.51
N ALA A 282 21.17 -9.53 -8.33
CA ALA A 282 20.91 -10.93 -8.02
C ALA A 282 20.17 -11.10 -6.68
N LEU A 283 20.48 -10.25 -5.70
CA LEU A 283 19.81 -10.24 -4.41
C LEU A 283 18.31 -9.91 -4.54
N HIS A 284 17.92 -8.96 -5.40
CA HIS A 284 16.51 -8.68 -5.69
C HIS A 284 15.78 -9.92 -6.18
N ARG A 285 16.36 -10.58 -7.20
CA ARG A 285 15.77 -11.80 -7.76
C ARG A 285 15.65 -12.90 -6.73
N SER A 286 16.69 -13.12 -5.94
CA SER A 286 16.72 -14.15 -4.91
C SER A 286 15.65 -13.94 -3.84
N ILE A 287 15.57 -12.72 -3.27
CA ILE A 287 14.59 -12.42 -2.22
C ILE A 287 13.16 -12.50 -2.76
N LEU A 288 12.89 -11.86 -3.88
CA LEU A 288 11.53 -11.81 -4.42
C LEU A 288 11.04 -13.20 -4.86
N SER A 289 11.90 -14.00 -5.49
CA SER A 289 11.55 -15.39 -5.83
C SER A 289 11.33 -16.26 -4.59
N SER A 290 12.10 -16.07 -3.50
CA SER A 290 11.91 -16.83 -2.25
C SER A 290 10.59 -16.53 -1.55
N LEU A 291 9.95 -15.44 -1.94
CA LEU A 291 8.61 -15.03 -1.51
C LEU A 291 7.50 -15.46 -2.48
N ASP A 292 7.80 -16.32 -3.45
CA ASP A 292 6.88 -16.72 -4.53
C ASP A 292 6.34 -15.54 -5.37
N LEU A 293 7.12 -14.47 -5.47
CA LEU A 293 6.79 -13.29 -6.27
C LEU A 293 7.38 -13.41 -7.68
N PRO A 294 6.66 -12.97 -8.73
CA PRO A 294 7.18 -12.93 -10.08
C PRO A 294 8.32 -11.92 -10.22
N ILE A 295 9.33 -12.27 -11.00
CA ILE A 295 10.53 -11.47 -11.26
C ILE A 295 10.77 -11.20 -12.75
N SER A 296 9.83 -11.62 -13.59
CA SER A 296 9.87 -11.48 -15.05
C SER A 296 8.49 -11.15 -15.62
N TYR A 297 8.45 -10.64 -16.84
CA TYR A 297 7.22 -10.36 -17.58
C TYR A 297 7.39 -10.71 -19.07
N PRO A 298 6.30 -11.05 -19.80
CA PRO A 298 6.44 -11.46 -21.21
C PRO A 298 7.15 -10.44 -22.10
N SER A 299 8.12 -10.88 -22.89
CA SER A 299 8.87 -10.02 -23.82
C SER A 299 7.95 -9.29 -24.82
N SER A 300 6.86 -9.94 -25.27
CA SER A 300 5.88 -9.37 -26.18
C SER A 300 5.11 -8.16 -25.62
N ALA A 301 5.07 -7.98 -24.29
CA ALA A 301 4.32 -6.91 -23.66
C ALA A 301 5.01 -5.54 -23.75
N TRP A 302 6.31 -5.47 -24.08
CA TRP A 302 7.07 -4.22 -24.08
C TRP A 302 6.45 -3.12 -24.94
N LYS A 303 5.97 -3.49 -26.13
CA LYS A 303 5.33 -2.54 -27.06
C LYS A 303 4.09 -1.84 -26.47
N ASP A 304 3.39 -2.52 -25.55
CA ASP A 304 2.19 -2.00 -24.89
C ASP A 304 2.53 -1.28 -23.58
N LEU A 305 3.62 -1.67 -22.91
CA LEU A 305 4.10 -1.03 -21.68
C LEU A 305 4.78 0.32 -21.91
N LEU A 306 5.58 0.46 -22.98
CA LEU A 306 6.31 1.70 -23.26
C LEU A 306 5.40 2.93 -23.40
N PRO A 307 4.25 2.87 -24.09
CA PRO A 307 3.28 3.96 -24.10
C PRO A 307 2.70 4.28 -22.71
N LEU A 308 2.44 3.27 -21.86
CA LEU A 308 1.91 3.46 -20.50
C LEU A 308 2.92 4.19 -19.61
N LEU A 309 4.21 3.85 -19.69
CA LEU A 309 5.28 4.61 -19.01
C LEU A 309 5.31 6.08 -19.47
N SER A 310 4.95 6.34 -20.71
CA SER A 310 4.92 7.70 -21.27
C SER A 310 3.69 8.52 -20.81
N LEU A 311 2.61 7.88 -20.36
CA LEU A 311 1.46 8.58 -19.75
C LEU A 311 1.82 9.17 -18.39
N ASP A 312 2.56 8.45 -17.56
CA ASP A 312 3.08 8.97 -16.28
C ASP A 312 4.01 10.19 -16.49
N LYS A 313 4.75 10.20 -17.62
CA LYS A 313 5.55 11.33 -18.08
C LYS A 313 4.75 12.64 -18.18
N LYS A 314 3.52 12.60 -18.74
CA LYS A 314 2.68 13.79 -18.91
C LYS A 314 2.18 14.34 -17.58
N ALA A 315 1.93 13.48 -16.60
CA ALA A 315 1.50 13.86 -15.25
C ALA A 315 2.64 14.52 -14.44
N ARG A 316 3.92 14.24 -14.77
CA ARG A 316 5.09 14.65 -13.97
C ARG A 316 6.09 15.56 -14.72
N GLY A 317 5.67 16.33 -15.71
CA GLY A 317 6.52 17.35 -16.35
C GLY A 317 7.42 16.85 -17.47
N ASN A 318 6.94 15.96 -18.31
CA ASN A 318 7.51 15.53 -19.60
C ASN A 318 8.76 14.61 -19.55
N GLN A 319 9.11 14.04 -18.37
CA GLN A 319 10.20 13.05 -18.25
C GLN A 319 9.72 11.80 -17.51
N ILE A 320 10.07 10.61 -18.04
CA ILE A 320 9.86 9.35 -17.30
C ILE A 320 10.87 9.32 -16.16
N ARG A 321 10.36 9.12 -14.94
CA ARG A 321 11.17 9.09 -13.73
C ARG A 321 11.15 7.70 -13.13
N PHE A 322 12.33 7.22 -12.76
CA PHE A 322 12.46 6.00 -11.98
C PHE A 322 13.16 6.31 -10.67
N VAL A 323 12.68 5.67 -9.61
CA VAL A 323 13.46 5.53 -8.39
C VAL A 323 14.38 4.33 -8.59
N ALA A 324 15.65 4.47 -8.29
CA ALA A 324 16.66 3.42 -8.29
C ALA A 324 17.40 3.40 -6.96
N ILE A 325 18.20 2.39 -6.74
CA ILE A 325 19.19 2.35 -5.66
C ILE A 325 20.59 2.19 -6.25
N SER A 326 21.60 2.75 -5.59
CA SER A 326 23.01 2.50 -5.89
C SER A 326 23.66 1.53 -4.89
N GLU A 327 23.07 1.45 -3.72
CA GLU A 327 23.39 0.54 -2.61
C GLU A 327 22.11 0.30 -1.84
N ILE A 328 22.04 -0.75 -1.04
CA ILE A 328 20.90 -0.96 -0.13
C ILE A 328 20.78 0.25 0.81
N GLY A 329 19.59 0.83 0.86
CA GLY A 329 19.30 2.03 1.66
C GLY A 329 19.71 3.35 1.02
N LYS A 330 20.31 3.34 -0.18
CA LYS A 330 20.73 4.57 -0.87
C LYS A 330 19.99 4.75 -2.18
N THR A 331 18.92 5.51 -2.12
CA THR A 331 18.03 5.76 -3.25
C THR A 331 18.53 6.90 -4.14
N HIS A 332 18.27 6.77 -5.44
CA HIS A 332 18.56 7.77 -6.46
C HIS A 332 17.33 7.96 -7.35
N ARG A 333 17.20 9.18 -7.86
CA ARG A 333 16.23 9.49 -8.88
C ARG A 333 16.92 9.44 -10.26
N MET A 334 16.34 8.70 -11.19
CA MET A 334 16.78 8.65 -12.58
C MET A 334 15.76 9.37 -13.47
N ASP A 335 16.12 10.56 -13.94
CA ASP A 335 15.24 11.43 -14.74
C ASP A 335 15.51 11.34 -16.25
N SER A 336 16.64 10.74 -16.65
CA SER A 336 17.09 10.69 -18.03
C SER A 336 17.43 9.26 -18.44
N CYS A 337 16.39 8.48 -18.78
CA CYS A 337 16.56 7.15 -19.34
C CYS A 337 16.20 7.19 -20.82
N THR A 338 17.09 6.72 -21.67
CA THR A 338 16.83 6.54 -23.10
C THR A 338 15.96 5.32 -23.34
N VAL A 339 15.23 5.30 -24.44
CA VAL A 339 14.42 4.13 -24.83
C VAL A 339 15.28 2.87 -24.90
N SER A 340 16.50 2.97 -25.47
CA SER A 340 17.42 1.82 -25.57
C SER A 340 17.87 1.30 -24.21
N GLU A 341 18.09 2.16 -23.20
CA GLU A 341 18.41 1.72 -21.84
C GLU A 341 17.22 0.99 -21.19
N LEU A 342 16.00 1.50 -21.41
CA LEU A 342 14.77 0.87 -20.94
C LEU A 342 14.54 -0.50 -21.60
N GLU A 343 14.75 -0.60 -22.92
CA GLU A 343 14.64 -1.83 -23.70
C GLU A 343 15.64 -2.88 -23.18
N LEU A 344 16.91 -2.50 -23.04
CA LEU A 344 17.94 -3.39 -22.51
C LEU A 344 17.66 -3.89 -21.10
N ALA A 345 17.14 -3.02 -20.23
CA ALA A 345 16.73 -3.42 -18.89
C ALA A 345 15.51 -4.35 -18.93
N TYR A 346 14.55 -4.11 -19.83
CA TYR A 346 13.38 -4.96 -20.00
C TYR A 346 13.73 -6.33 -20.57
N GLU A 347 14.63 -6.42 -21.55
CA GLU A 347 15.15 -7.70 -22.07
C GLU A 347 15.68 -8.60 -20.95
N ARG A 348 16.35 -8.03 -19.94
CA ARG A 348 16.90 -8.77 -18.81
C ARG A 348 15.86 -9.34 -17.84
N ILE A 349 14.66 -8.80 -17.84
CA ILE A 349 13.52 -9.30 -17.04
C ILE A 349 12.49 -10.05 -17.89
N SER A 350 12.73 -10.18 -19.19
CA SER A 350 11.80 -10.84 -20.11
C SER A 350 11.81 -12.36 -19.95
N SER A 351 10.62 -12.97 -20.09
CA SER A 351 10.38 -14.42 -20.09
C SER A 351 9.69 -14.88 -21.36
#